data_8eec67d6b3c7dfd2846c9ece7549075f
#
_entry.id   8eec67d6b3c7dfd2846c9ece7549075f
#
_cell.length_a   1.000
_cell.length_b   1.000
_cell.length_c   1.000
_cell.angle_alpha   90.00
_cell.angle_beta   90.00
_cell.angle_gamma   90.00
#
_symmetry.space_group_name_H-M   'P 1'
#
loop_
_entity.id
_entity.type
_entity.pdbx_description
1 polymer ?
#
loop_
_entity_poly.entity_id
_entity_poly.type
_entity_poly.pdbx_seq_one_letter_code
_entity_poly.pdbx_strand_id
1 'polypeptide(L)'
;MIPVNLWGALVYAIGAYLSDRYQTRFFPIILMAPLGVAGYAILLSPVSPGVQYFATYLISTACFICTGGNITWLSANCAPDGKRAASLGILLTLTNIGGVVSGQIYQSNAAPKYILGHAWSLGCLAFAWCGWWIVRAMYKRREQRKDKKIAAGYIKPDGVMYTDREPDFRYQI
;
A
#
# COMPACT_ATOMS: atom_id res chain seq x y z
N MET A 1 1.26 -3.69 -23.61
CA MET A 1 1.49 -3.88 -22.15
C MET A 1 2.86 -3.39 -21.68
N ILE A 2 3.95 -3.58 -22.47
CA ILE A 2 5.32 -3.18 -22.08
C ILE A 2 5.45 -1.71 -21.66
N PRO A 3 4.94 -0.70 -22.42
CA PRO A 3 5.13 0.71 -22.06
C PRO A 3 4.44 1.09 -20.73
N VAL A 4 3.29 0.49 -20.41
CA VAL A 4 2.55 0.76 -19.16
C VAL A 4 3.32 0.24 -17.94
N ASN A 5 3.92 -0.95 -18.04
CA ASN A 5 4.73 -1.52 -16.95
C ASN A 5 6.05 -0.75 -16.76
N LEU A 6 6.70 -0.34 -17.85
CA LEU A 6 7.91 0.48 -17.79
C LEU A 6 7.64 1.84 -17.12
N TRP A 7 6.53 2.47 -17.48
CA TRP A 7 6.03 3.68 -16.81
C TRP A 7 5.83 3.46 -15.31
N GLY A 8 5.11 2.40 -14.93
CA GLY A 8 4.87 2.05 -13.54
C GLY A 8 6.16 1.88 -12.74
N ALA A 9 7.15 1.17 -13.32
CA ALA A 9 8.45 0.96 -12.69
C ALA A 9 9.22 2.28 -12.50
N LEU A 10 9.21 3.17 -13.50
CA LEU A 10 9.86 4.47 -13.45
C LEU A 10 9.23 5.36 -12.37
N VAL A 11 7.92 5.44 -12.34
CA VAL A 11 7.19 6.24 -11.34
C VAL A 11 7.41 5.66 -9.93
N TYR A 12 7.47 4.34 -9.80
CA TYR A 12 7.79 3.70 -8.52
C TYR A 12 9.21 4.05 -8.05
N ALA A 13 10.21 4.03 -8.94
CA ALA A 13 11.58 4.40 -8.58
C ALA A 13 11.67 5.85 -8.08
N ILE A 14 11.00 6.79 -8.77
CA ILE A 14 10.91 8.19 -8.34
C ILE A 14 10.19 8.30 -6.99
N GLY A 15 9.05 7.63 -6.84
CA GLY A 15 8.26 7.62 -5.60
C GLY A 15 9.03 7.05 -4.42
N ALA A 16 9.78 5.97 -4.63
CA ALA A 16 10.65 5.37 -3.61
C ALA A 16 11.76 6.33 -3.19
N TYR A 17 12.45 6.96 -4.14
CA TYR A 17 13.48 7.97 -3.87
C TYR A 17 12.94 9.14 -3.05
N LEU A 18 11.78 9.69 -3.43
CA LEU A 18 11.14 10.77 -2.69
C LEU A 18 10.70 10.33 -1.29
N SER A 19 10.11 9.15 -1.16
CA SER A 19 9.70 8.58 0.11
C SER A 19 10.89 8.40 1.07
N ASP A 20 12.05 7.96 0.56
CA ASP A 20 13.27 7.80 1.34
C ASP A 20 13.85 9.16 1.75
N ARG A 21 13.86 10.12 0.84
CA ARG A 21 14.39 11.46 1.10
C ARG A 21 13.58 12.21 2.16
N TYR A 22 12.25 12.10 2.11
CA TYR A 22 11.35 12.78 3.07
C TYR A 22 11.00 11.93 4.29
N GLN A 23 11.50 10.69 4.38
CA GLN A 23 11.22 9.74 5.47
C GLN A 23 9.71 9.55 5.75
N THR A 24 8.88 9.72 4.72
CA THR A 24 7.42 9.60 4.80
C THR A 24 6.94 8.45 3.93
N ARG A 25 6.58 7.33 4.56
CA ARG A 25 6.14 6.11 3.86
C ARG A 25 4.63 6.12 3.55
N PHE A 26 3.85 6.81 4.35
CA PHE A 26 2.41 6.85 4.23
C PHE A 26 1.91 7.76 3.10
N PHE A 27 2.52 8.94 2.92
CA PHE A 27 2.04 9.95 1.97
C PHE A 27 1.99 9.49 0.51
N PRO A 28 3.00 8.82 -0.04
CA PRO A 28 2.93 8.33 -1.42
C PRO A 28 1.76 7.38 -1.65
N ILE A 29 1.49 6.49 -0.70
CA ILE A 29 0.39 5.51 -0.80
C ILE A 29 -0.96 6.22 -0.84
N ILE A 30 -1.21 7.12 0.13
CA ILE A 30 -2.51 7.77 0.28
C ILE A 30 -2.80 8.77 -0.83
N LEU A 31 -1.76 9.38 -1.40
CA LEU A 31 -1.88 10.34 -2.50
C LEU A 31 -2.13 9.63 -3.85
N MET A 32 -1.51 8.47 -4.08
CA MET A 32 -1.60 7.78 -5.36
C MET A 32 -2.79 6.82 -5.46
N ALA A 33 -3.34 6.34 -4.34
CA ALA A 33 -4.52 5.47 -4.36
C ALA A 33 -5.75 6.10 -5.06
N PRO A 34 -6.12 7.38 -4.84
CA PRO A 34 -7.22 8.02 -5.57
C PRO A 34 -7.02 8.07 -7.08
N LEU A 35 -5.77 8.14 -7.58
CA LEU A 35 -5.49 8.06 -9.01
C LEU A 35 -5.89 6.69 -9.59
N GLY A 36 -5.64 5.63 -8.83
CA GLY A 36 -6.09 4.29 -9.21
C GLY A 36 -7.62 4.16 -9.21
N VAL A 37 -8.28 4.73 -8.21
CA VAL A 37 -9.76 4.79 -8.15
C VAL A 37 -10.31 5.53 -9.37
N ALA A 38 -9.75 6.70 -9.71
CA ALA A 38 -10.13 7.47 -10.89
C ALA A 38 -9.89 6.67 -12.19
N GLY A 39 -8.77 5.96 -12.29
CA GLY A 39 -8.46 5.10 -13.44
C GLY A 39 -9.50 4.00 -13.64
N TYR A 40 -9.89 3.28 -12.59
CA TYR A 40 -10.94 2.26 -12.67
C TYR A 40 -12.32 2.87 -12.97
N ALA A 41 -12.64 4.03 -12.42
CA ALA A 41 -13.88 4.74 -12.72
C ALA A 41 -13.97 5.13 -14.20
N ILE A 42 -12.86 5.58 -14.79
CA ILE A 42 -12.78 5.88 -16.24
C ILE A 42 -12.99 4.60 -17.07
N LEU A 43 -12.42 3.46 -16.68
CA LEU A 43 -12.60 2.20 -17.40
C LEU A 43 -14.05 1.68 -17.34
N LEU A 44 -14.79 2.00 -16.29
CA LEU A 44 -16.21 1.67 -16.16
C LEU A 44 -17.11 2.59 -16.98
N SER A 45 -16.63 3.77 -17.38
CA SER A 45 -17.38 4.75 -18.16
C SER A 45 -17.30 4.45 -19.65
N PRO A 46 -18.34 4.77 -20.44
CA PRO A 46 -18.35 4.61 -21.90
C PRO A 46 -17.55 5.72 -22.58
N VAL A 47 -16.22 5.65 -22.50
CA VAL A 47 -15.28 6.65 -23.05
C VAL A 47 -14.51 6.08 -24.26
N SER A 48 -13.84 6.96 -25.01
CA SER A 48 -13.04 6.57 -26.18
C SER A 48 -11.88 5.64 -25.79
N PRO A 49 -11.43 4.76 -26.70
CA PRO A 49 -10.31 3.83 -26.44
C PRO A 49 -9.02 4.53 -26.00
N GLY A 50 -8.75 5.74 -26.47
CA GLY A 50 -7.56 6.53 -26.07
C GLY A 50 -7.62 6.93 -24.58
N VAL A 51 -8.80 7.32 -24.09
CA VAL A 51 -9.01 7.66 -22.66
C VAL A 51 -8.92 6.41 -21.79
N GLN A 52 -9.43 5.27 -22.25
CA GLN A 52 -9.26 4.00 -21.55
C GLN A 52 -7.78 3.60 -21.45
N TYR A 53 -7.01 3.80 -22.51
CA TYR A 53 -5.57 3.53 -22.49
C TYR A 53 -4.84 4.46 -21.50
N PHE A 54 -5.19 5.74 -21.44
CA PHE A 54 -4.66 6.67 -20.43
C PHE A 54 -5.02 6.20 -19.01
N ALA A 55 -6.23 5.71 -18.77
CA ALA A 55 -6.64 5.19 -17.49
C ALA A 55 -5.75 4.02 -17.00
N THR A 56 -5.24 3.19 -17.93
CA THR A 56 -4.30 2.10 -17.55
C THR A 56 -2.98 2.63 -17.00
N TYR A 57 -2.50 3.79 -17.43
CA TYR A 57 -1.31 4.44 -16.84
C TYR A 57 -1.58 4.93 -15.42
N LEU A 58 -2.76 5.49 -15.15
CA LEU A 58 -3.15 5.92 -13.80
C LEU A 58 -3.22 4.73 -12.84
N ILE A 59 -3.85 3.63 -13.28
CA ILE A 59 -3.94 2.40 -12.50
C ILE A 59 -2.55 1.81 -12.24
N SER A 60 -1.70 1.73 -13.27
CA SER A 60 -0.34 1.22 -13.14
C SER A 60 0.45 2.05 -12.11
N THR A 61 0.40 3.39 -12.21
CA THR A 61 1.04 4.29 -11.26
C THR A 61 0.60 4.00 -9.82
N ALA A 62 -0.70 3.91 -9.58
CA ALA A 62 -1.24 3.63 -8.25
C ALA A 62 -0.83 2.24 -7.75
N CYS A 63 -0.95 1.20 -8.58
CA CYS A 63 -0.61 -0.17 -8.22
C CYS A 63 0.86 -0.33 -7.82
N PHE A 64 1.80 0.21 -8.62
CA PHE A 64 3.22 0.09 -8.33
C PHE A 64 3.60 0.82 -7.04
N ILE A 65 3.13 2.06 -6.86
CA ILE A 65 3.44 2.85 -5.65
C ILE A 65 2.77 2.26 -4.40
N CYS A 66 1.51 1.86 -4.48
CA CYS A 66 0.81 1.29 -3.34
C CYS A 66 1.39 -0.06 -2.93
N THR A 67 1.74 -0.94 -3.88
CA THR A 67 2.31 -2.25 -3.56
C THR A 67 3.69 -2.12 -2.92
N GLY A 68 4.61 -1.38 -3.55
CA GLY A 68 5.95 -1.18 -3.00
C GLY A 68 5.93 -0.36 -1.70
N GLY A 69 5.07 0.66 -1.64
CA GLY A 69 4.86 1.46 -0.44
C GLY A 69 4.36 0.64 0.77
N ASN A 70 3.43 -0.30 0.56
CA ASN A 70 2.96 -1.19 1.62
C ASN A 70 4.07 -2.08 2.18
N ILE A 71 4.90 -2.66 1.31
CA ILE A 71 6.03 -3.51 1.72
C ILE A 71 7.01 -2.69 2.56
N THR A 72 7.40 -1.52 2.09
CA THR A 72 8.35 -0.65 2.79
C THR A 72 7.79 -0.09 4.09
N TRP A 73 6.52 0.31 4.10
CA TRP A 73 5.85 0.84 5.30
C TRP A 73 5.68 -0.23 6.38
N LEU A 74 5.27 -1.46 6.00
CA LEU A 74 5.21 -2.59 6.93
C LEU A 74 6.59 -2.94 7.49
N SER A 75 7.61 -3.04 6.62
CA SER A 75 8.98 -3.35 7.00
C SER A 75 9.55 -2.33 7.99
N ALA A 76 9.32 -1.04 7.76
CA ALA A 76 9.81 0.03 8.62
C ALA A 76 9.13 0.05 10.00
N ASN A 77 7.89 -0.47 10.10
CA ASN A 77 7.10 -0.44 11.32
C ASN A 77 7.11 -1.78 12.09
N CYS A 78 7.93 -2.75 11.69
CA CYS A 78 8.07 -4.04 12.35
C CYS A 78 9.49 -4.23 12.91
N ALA A 79 9.59 -4.55 14.21
CA ALA A 79 10.80 -4.99 14.89
C ALA A 79 10.44 -6.08 15.90
N PRO A 80 11.27 -7.08 16.15
CA PRO A 80 12.60 -7.39 15.57
C PRO A 80 12.54 -8.01 14.17
N ASP A 81 13.71 -8.35 13.60
CA ASP A 81 13.82 -8.86 12.23
C ASP A 81 13.00 -10.11 11.95
N GLY A 82 12.91 -11.04 12.90
CA GLY A 82 12.07 -12.22 12.76
C GLY A 82 10.57 -11.89 12.59
N LYS A 83 10.07 -10.90 13.33
CA LYS A 83 8.70 -10.41 13.18
C LYS A 83 8.50 -9.71 11.84
N ARG A 84 9.49 -8.93 11.38
CA ARG A 84 9.48 -8.27 10.07
C ARG A 84 9.40 -9.30 8.95
N ALA A 85 10.24 -10.33 8.98
CA ALA A 85 10.26 -11.39 7.98
C ALA A 85 8.92 -12.15 7.93
N ALA A 86 8.37 -12.53 9.08
CA ALA A 86 7.08 -13.21 9.16
C ALA A 86 5.93 -12.32 8.62
N SER A 87 5.92 -11.04 8.99
CA SER A 87 4.89 -10.09 8.51
C SER A 87 4.95 -9.87 7.00
N LEU A 88 6.15 -9.78 6.43
CA LEU A 88 6.36 -9.68 4.98
C LEU A 88 5.94 -10.97 4.27
N GLY A 89 6.24 -12.14 4.83
CA GLY A 89 5.80 -13.43 4.31
C GLY A 89 4.27 -13.52 4.23
N ILE A 90 3.57 -13.14 5.29
CA ILE A 90 2.10 -13.10 5.31
C ILE A 90 1.56 -12.11 4.27
N LEU A 91 2.11 -10.90 4.20
CA LEU A 91 1.71 -9.90 3.21
C LEU A 91 1.82 -10.43 1.79
N LEU A 92 2.98 -11.00 1.43
CA LEU A 92 3.23 -11.55 0.10
C LEU A 92 2.32 -12.75 -0.22
N THR A 93 2.05 -13.61 0.74
CA THR A 93 1.12 -14.74 0.57
C THR A 93 -0.30 -14.24 0.28
N LEU A 94 -0.80 -13.27 1.04
CA LEU A 94 -2.13 -12.69 0.81
C LEU A 94 -2.20 -11.97 -0.54
N THR A 95 -1.13 -11.30 -0.95
CA THR A 95 -1.06 -10.65 -2.28
C THR A 95 -1.16 -11.68 -3.41
N ASN A 96 -0.48 -12.81 -3.30
CA ASN A 96 -0.54 -13.89 -4.29
C ASN A 96 -1.94 -14.54 -4.35
N ILE A 97 -2.60 -14.74 -3.20
CA ILE A 97 -3.99 -15.21 -3.16
C ILE A 97 -4.91 -14.23 -3.90
N GLY A 98 -4.73 -12.92 -3.68
CA GLY A 98 -5.44 -11.88 -4.43
C GLY A 98 -5.24 -11.98 -5.94
N GLY A 99 -4.03 -12.34 -6.39
CA GLY A 99 -3.72 -12.60 -7.81
C GLY A 99 -4.53 -13.76 -8.38
N VAL A 100 -4.66 -14.86 -7.65
CA VAL A 100 -5.49 -16.01 -8.06
C VAL A 100 -6.96 -15.61 -8.18
N VAL A 101 -7.48 -14.88 -7.19
CA VAL A 101 -8.88 -14.40 -7.20
C VAL A 101 -9.12 -13.47 -8.38
N SER A 102 -8.18 -12.56 -8.69
CA SER A 102 -8.31 -11.66 -9.85
C SER A 102 -8.40 -12.41 -11.17
N GLY A 103 -7.64 -13.50 -11.34
CA GLY A 103 -7.70 -14.36 -12.52
C GLY A 103 -9.07 -15.00 -12.71
N GLN A 104 -9.80 -15.32 -11.64
CA GLN A 104 -11.15 -15.87 -11.71
C GLN A 104 -12.21 -14.81 -12.02
N ILE A 105 -11.99 -13.57 -11.64
CA ILE A 105 -12.96 -12.47 -11.86
C ILE A 105 -12.85 -11.90 -13.28
N TYR A 106 -11.65 -11.83 -13.84
CA TYR A 106 -11.39 -11.36 -15.21
C TYR A 106 -11.50 -12.51 -16.22
N GLN A 107 -12.68 -13.15 -16.30
CA GLN A 107 -12.93 -14.24 -17.24
C GLN A 107 -13.10 -13.73 -18.67
N SER A 108 -12.70 -14.56 -19.64
CA SER A 108 -12.79 -14.26 -21.08
C SER A 108 -14.23 -13.97 -21.54
N ASN A 109 -15.23 -14.56 -20.88
CA ASN A 109 -16.65 -14.40 -21.19
C ASN A 109 -17.17 -12.98 -20.90
N ALA A 110 -16.46 -12.18 -20.08
CA ALA A 110 -16.82 -10.81 -19.74
C ALA A 110 -16.23 -9.77 -20.73
N ALA A 111 -15.48 -10.24 -21.74
CA ALA A 111 -14.93 -9.36 -22.77
C ALA A 111 -16.04 -8.68 -23.58
N PRO A 112 -15.82 -7.45 -24.08
CA PRO A 112 -14.61 -6.62 -23.93
C PRO A 112 -14.60 -5.70 -22.73
N LYS A 113 -15.72 -5.55 -22.00
CA LYS A 113 -15.89 -4.48 -20.99
C LYS A 113 -15.40 -4.85 -19.58
N TYR A 114 -15.28 -6.14 -19.24
CA TYR A 114 -14.83 -6.61 -17.90
C TYR A 114 -15.39 -5.83 -16.70
N ILE A 115 -16.69 -5.43 -16.75
CA ILE A 115 -17.33 -4.54 -15.78
C ILE A 115 -17.20 -5.08 -14.35
N LEU A 116 -17.45 -6.38 -14.16
CA LEU A 116 -17.33 -7.01 -12.84
C LEU A 116 -15.89 -6.93 -12.29
N GLY A 117 -14.89 -7.19 -13.14
CA GLY A 117 -13.48 -7.12 -12.75
C GLY A 117 -13.05 -5.72 -12.33
N HIS A 118 -13.42 -4.72 -13.13
CA HIS A 118 -13.09 -3.33 -12.83
C HIS A 118 -13.83 -2.79 -11.59
N ALA A 119 -15.12 -3.14 -11.41
CA ALA A 119 -15.89 -2.76 -10.24
C ALA A 119 -15.35 -3.42 -8.96
N TRP A 120 -14.97 -4.70 -9.03
CA TRP A 120 -14.34 -5.40 -7.93
C TRP A 120 -13.00 -4.75 -7.53
N SER A 121 -12.14 -4.50 -8.51
CA SER A 121 -10.83 -3.88 -8.26
C SER A 121 -10.96 -2.47 -7.67
N LEU A 122 -11.92 -1.68 -8.16
CA LEU A 122 -12.26 -0.38 -7.60
C LEU A 122 -12.71 -0.50 -6.15
N GLY A 123 -13.60 -1.42 -5.84
CA GLY A 123 -14.09 -1.68 -4.47
C GLY A 123 -12.95 -2.08 -3.52
N CYS A 124 -12.08 -3.00 -3.94
CA CYS A 124 -10.92 -3.41 -3.17
C CYS A 124 -9.95 -2.25 -2.91
N LEU A 125 -9.69 -1.42 -3.90
CA LEU A 125 -8.79 -0.28 -3.75
C LEU A 125 -9.37 0.80 -2.83
N ALA A 126 -10.66 1.08 -2.94
CA ALA A 126 -11.36 2.00 -2.03
C ALA A 126 -11.36 1.49 -0.59
N PHE A 127 -11.60 0.18 -0.39
CA PHE A 127 -11.51 -0.47 0.91
C PHE A 127 -10.09 -0.39 1.50
N ALA A 128 -9.06 -0.66 0.69
CA ALA A 128 -7.67 -0.54 1.09
C ALA A 128 -7.31 0.90 1.49
N TRP A 129 -7.81 1.89 0.74
CA TRP A 129 -7.60 3.30 1.05
C TRP A 129 -8.15 3.69 2.43
N CYS A 130 -9.35 3.25 2.77
CA CYS A 130 -9.91 3.41 4.11
C CYS A 130 -9.06 2.67 5.17
N GLY A 131 -8.62 1.45 4.86
CA GLY A 131 -7.77 0.64 5.74
C GLY A 131 -6.46 1.32 6.11
N TRP A 132 -5.80 1.99 5.16
CA TRP A 132 -4.55 2.73 5.44
C TRP A 132 -4.75 3.87 6.44
N TRP A 133 -5.87 4.59 6.37
CA TRP A 133 -6.20 5.62 7.36
C TRP A 133 -6.39 5.02 8.76
N ILE A 134 -7.05 3.86 8.84
CA ILE A 134 -7.26 3.15 10.12
C ILE A 134 -5.91 2.72 10.71
N VAL A 135 -5.05 2.11 9.90
CA VAL A 135 -3.71 1.66 10.35
C VAL A 135 -2.86 2.85 10.80
N ARG A 136 -2.87 3.95 10.06
CA ARG A 136 -2.18 5.19 10.49
C ARG A 136 -2.70 5.70 11.82
N ALA A 137 -4.01 5.75 12.00
CA ALA A 137 -4.62 6.17 13.27
C ALA A 137 -4.21 5.25 14.43
N MET A 138 -4.11 3.93 14.18
CA MET A 138 -3.62 2.97 15.17
C MET A 138 -2.15 3.21 15.53
N TYR A 139 -1.26 3.45 14.57
CA TYR A 139 0.14 3.78 14.84
C TYR A 139 0.27 5.09 15.61
N LYS A 140 -0.46 6.14 15.22
CA LYS A 140 -0.47 7.42 15.93
C LYS A 140 -0.92 7.28 17.39
N ARG A 141 -1.96 6.48 17.65
CA ARG A 141 -2.42 6.18 19.01
C ARG A 141 -1.37 5.41 19.83
N ARG A 142 -0.67 4.46 19.19
CA ARG A 142 0.42 3.71 19.83
C ARG A 142 1.59 4.64 20.18
N GLU A 143 1.95 5.55 19.30
CA GLU A 143 3.00 6.54 19.53
C GLU A 143 2.68 7.45 20.71
N GLN A 144 1.48 8.00 20.77
CA GLN A 144 1.03 8.79 21.91
C GLN A 144 1.06 8.02 23.25
N ARG A 145 0.77 6.72 23.23
CA ARG A 145 0.91 5.89 24.45
C ARG A 145 2.37 5.68 24.84
N LYS A 146 3.29 5.57 23.89
CA LYS A 146 4.73 5.49 24.14
C LYS A 146 5.27 6.78 24.73
N ASP A 147 4.89 7.94 24.17
CA ASP A 147 5.27 9.25 24.70
C ASP A 147 4.84 9.42 26.17
N LYS A 148 3.62 8.99 26.51
CA LYS A 148 3.15 9.00 27.90
C LYS A 148 3.99 8.11 28.84
N LYS A 149 4.45 6.96 28.34
CA LYS A 149 5.33 6.06 29.13
C LYS A 149 6.71 6.69 29.35
N ILE A 150 7.29 7.31 28.33
CA ILE A 150 8.58 8.02 28.42
C ILE A 150 8.45 9.16 29.43
N ALA A 151 7.39 9.96 29.32
CA ALA A 151 7.12 11.08 30.24
C ALA A 151 6.92 10.61 31.70
N ALA A 152 6.44 9.37 31.92
CA ALA A 152 6.30 8.75 33.22
C ALA A 152 7.62 8.16 33.79
N GLY A 153 8.77 8.38 33.13
CA GLY A 153 10.08 7.92 33.61
C GLY A 153 10.38 6.46 33.30
N TYR A 154 9.85 5.93 32.19
CA TYR A 154 10.14 4.55 31.78
C TYR A 154 11.66 4.36 31.54
N ILE A 155 12.26 3.42 32.29
CA ILE A 155 13.63 2.97 32.09
C ILE A 155 13.56 1.57 31.46
N LYS A 156 14.25 1.39 30.34
CA LYS A 156 14.32 0.08 29.68
C LYS A 156 15.06 -0.92 30.56
N PRO A 157 14.50 -2.08 30.88
CA PRO A 157 15.22 -3.13 31.58
C PRO A 157 16.37 -3.67 30.72
N ASP A 158 17.52 -3.88 31.34
CA ASP A 158 18.68 -4.48 30.67
C ASP A 158 18.36 -5.91 30.19
N GLY A 159 18.88 -6.26 29.01
CA GLY A 159 18.70 -7.59 28.43
C GLY A 159 17.38 -7.85 27.68
N VAL A 160 16.46 -6.90 27.62
CA VAL A 160 15.22 -7.04 26.85
C VAL A 160 15.46 -6.82 25.37
N MET A 161 14.95 -7.76 24.55
CA MET A 161 15.03 -7.70 23.10
C MET A 161 14.33 -6.44 22.56
N TYR A 162 14.98 -5.74 21.65
CA TYR A 162 14.38 -4.57 20.99
C TYR A 162 13.17 -4.95 20.13
N THR A 163 12.02 -4.36 20.43
CA THR A 163 10.76 -4.65 19.74
C THR A 163 10.06 -3.36 19.32
N ASP A 164 9.13 -3.45 18.35
CA ASP A 164 8.26 -2.34 17.93
C ASP A 164 7.30 -1.84 19.04
N ARG A 165 7.21 -2.55 20.16
CA ARG A 165 6.41 -2.16 21.33
C ARG A 165 7.19 -1.29 22.32
N GLU A 166 8.51 -1.27 22.23
CA GLU A 166 9.35 -0.45 23.10
C GLU A 166 9.07 1.04 22.89
N PRO A 167 9.13 1.85 23.97
CA PRO A 167 8.93 3.30 23.87
C PRO A 167 9.92 4.00 22.95
N ASP A 168 11.16 3.49 22.86
CA ASP A 168 12.23 4.06 22.02
C ASP A 168 12.03 3.81 20.52
N PHE A 169 11.20 2.82 20.15
CA PHE A 169 10.89 2.57 18.74
C PHE A 169 9.89 3.58 18.21
N ARG A 170 10.25 4.33 17.19
CA ARG A 170 9.36 5.30 16.52
C ARG A 170 8.73 4.72 15.25
N TYR A 171 7.41 4.85 15.13
CA TYR A 171 6.71 4.44 13.93
C TYR A 171 6.90 5.48 12.82
N GLN A 172 7.06 5.00 11.58
CA GLN A 172 7.00 5.88 10.40
C GLN A 172 5.53 6.06 9.99
N ILE A 173 5.00 7.27 10.21
CA ILE A 173 3.57 7.61 10.09
C ILE A 173 3.32 8.52 8.91
#